data_0751d723261969b5bece754855d11621
#
_entry.id   0751d723261969b5bece754855d11621
#
_cell.length_a   1.000
_cell.length_b   1.000
_cell.length_c   1.000
_cell.angle_alpha   90.00
_cell.angle_beta   90.00
_cell.angle_gamma   90.00
#
_symmetry.space_group_name_H-M   'P 1'
#
loop_
_entity.id
_entity.type
_entity.pdbx_description
1 polymer ?
#
loop_
_entity_poly.entity_id
_entity_poly.type
_entity_poly.pdbx_seq_one_letter_code
_entity_poly.pdbx_strand_id
1 'polypeptide(L)'
;MSLLDSRFRASVVLAGFIVGVVPCTSGQRSIAATPPSAPPQTATVSADVSNLYEAQRQVDEYIRSGRYDKDVAKVIVAARAWLEERAKTAVKPAIVLDIDETSLSNWPAYRAHGWGRVVNGGCDLQQGPCGLRAFQALGQSKAIPATLALARRARELGVAVFFISARPPNLRQATERNLREQGYQWTGLILLPEARILRAPRTSRHLNGAR
;
A
#
# COMPACT_ATOMS: atom_id res chain seq x y z
N MET A 1 41.44 -0.21 -19.86
CA MET A 1 41.16 1.19 -20.19
C MET A 1 39.67 1.32 -20.24
N SER A 2 39.12 1.57 -19.14
CA SER A 2 38.45 2.74 -18.58
C SER A 2 37.34 3.33 -19.49
N LEU A 3 36.09 3.06 -19.19
CA LEU A 3 34.92 3.92 -19.39
C LEU A 3 33.77 3.42 -18.49
N LEU A 4 33.89 3.69 -17.21
CA LEU A 4 32.80 3.68 -16.25
C LEU A 4 32.66 5.12 -15.77
N ASP A 5 31.73 5.86 -16.32
CA ASP A 5 31.06 6.95 -15.59
C ASP A 5 29.84 7.43 -16.39
N SER A 6 28.66 7.01 -16.00
CA SER A 6 27.43 7.76 -16.27
C SER A 6 26.48 7.62 -15.10
N ARG A 7 26.46 8.66 -14.29
CA ARG A 7 25.63 8.82 -13.09
C ARG A 7 24.14 8.71 -13.46
N PHE A 8 23.53 7.60 -13.08
CA PHE A 8 22.08 7.41 -13.13
C PHE A 8 21.39 8.34 -12.13
N ARG A 9 20.82 9.44 -12.60
CA ARG A 9 19.79 10.17 -11.86
C ARG A 9 18.42 9.63 -12.31
N ALA A 10 17.96 8.57 -11.65
CA ALA A 10 16.59 8.10 -11.78
C ALA A 10 15.70 8.94 -10.88
N SER A 11 14.79 9.70 -11.45
CA SER A 11 13.69 10.32 -10.67
C SER A 11 12.66 9.24 -10.37
N VAL A 12 12.72 8.67 -9.17
CA VAL A 12 11.72 7.73 -8.66
C VAL A 12 10.51 8.53 -8.19
N VAL A 13 9.37 8.28 -8.81
CA VAL A 13 8.10 8.83 -8.37
C VAL A 13 7.46 7.83 -7.43
N LEU A 14 7.57 8.12 -6.15
CA LEU A 14 6.89 7.40 -5.10
C LEU A 14 5.57 8.13 -4.84
N ALA A 15 4.45 7.51 -5.13
CA ALA A 15 3.15 7.97 -4.65
C ALA A 15 3.07 7.67 -3.15
N GLY A 16 3.69 8.51 -2.35
CA GLY A 16 3.68 8.46 -0.90
C GLY A 16 3.08 9.74 -0.35
N PHE A 17 2.30 9.61 0.69
CA PHE A 17 1.66 10.68 1.45
C PHE A 17 2.62 11.85 1.73
N ILE A 18 2.21 13.06 1.36
CA ILE A 18 2.93 14.30 1.67
C ILE A 18 2.75 14.60 3.15
N VAL A 19 3.82 14.43 3.93
CA VAL A 19 3.93 15.04 5.25
C VAL A 19 4.54 16.43 5.07
N GLY A 20 3.75 17.46 5.32
CA GLY A 20 4.19 18.85 5.24
C GLY A 20 5.26 19.15 6.29
N VAL A 21 6.42 19.61 5.87
CA VAL A 21 7.45 20.17 6.75
C VAL A 21 7.14 21.62 7.00
N VAL A 22 6.85 21.98 8.25
CA VAL A 22 6.72 23.36 8.72
C VAL A 22 8.10 23.87 9.12
N PRO A 23 8.58 25.02 8.59
CA PRO A 23 9.86 25.57 9.02
C PRO A 23 9.76 26.17 10.42
N CYS A 24 10.67 25.77 11.29
CA CYS A 24 10.84 26.28 12.63
C CYS A 24 11.64 27.60 12.58
N THR A 25 10.99 28.74 12.75
CA THR A 25 11.66 30.02 13.00
C THR A 25 11.80 30.24 14.50
N SER A 26 13.01 30.32 14.98
CA SER A 26 13.38 30.69 16.35
C SER A 26 13.10 32.15 16.62
N GLY A 27 12.08 32.44 17.42
CA GLY A 27 11.81 33.76 17.99
C GLY A 27 11.64 33.67 19.49
N GLN A 28 12.65 34.10 20.26
CA GLN A 28 12.54 34.30 21.70
C GLN A 28 11.54 35.42 21.99
N ARG A 29 10.54 35.16 22.83
CA ARG A 29 9.79 36.21 23.56
C ARG A 29 9.33 35.75 24.93
N SER A 30 9.57 36.65 25.84
CA SER A 30 9.20 36.82 27.26
C SER A 30 8.02 36.02 27.81
N ILE A 31 8.29 35.58 29.05
CA ILE A 31 7.42 34.86 29.96
C ILE A 31 6.33 35.85 30.48
N ALA A 32 5.08 35.63 30.14
CA ALA A 32 3.94 36.17 30.87
C ALA A 32 3.27 35.03 31.61
N ALA A 33 3.02 35.21 32.90
CA ALA A 33 2.40 34.22 33.77
C ALA A 33 0.99 33.87 33.32
N THR A 34 0.73 32.59 33.10
CA THR A 34 -0.57 32.04 32.71
C THR A 34 -1.44 31.83 33.98
N PRO A 35 -2.72 32.19 33.96
CA PRO A 35 -3.65 31.86 35.03
C PRO A 35 -3.87 30.34 35.13
N PRO A 36 -4.32 29.82 36.29
CA PRO A 36 -4.45 28.38 36.52
C PRO A 36 -5.46 27.77 35.53
N SER A 37 -4.99 26.73 34.86
CA SER A 37 -5.78 25.95 33.91
C SER A 37 -6.95 25.27 34.60
N ALA A 38 -8.12 25.36 33.98
CA ALA A 38 -9.29 24.55 34.33
C ALA A 38 -8.94 23.06 34.38
N PRO A 39 -9.61 22.26 35.25
CA PRO A 39 -9.36 20.83 35.34
C PRO A 39 -9.60 20.18 33.95
N PRO A 40 -8.79 19.16 33.62
CA PRO A 40 -8.97 18.49 32.31
C PRO A 40 -10.37 17.92 32.22
N GLN A 41 -11.15 18.40 31.25
CA GLN A 41 -12.40 17.78 30.88
C GLN A 41 -12.01 16.39 30.36
N THR A 42 -12.32 15.34 31.11
CA THR A 42 -12.32 13.97 30.62
C THR A 42 -13.30 13.92 29.46
N ALA A 43 -12.77 14.05 28.23
CA ALA A 43 -13.51 13.67 27.05
C ALA A 43 -13.86 12.21 27.22
N THR A 44 -15.10 11.92 27.57
CA THR A 44 -15.66 10.59 27.43
C THR A 44 -15.67 10.28 25.94
N VAL A 45 -14.59 9.64 25.49
CA VAL A 45 -14.59 8.97 24.20
C VAL A 45 -15.57 7.81 24.38
N SER A 46 -16.82 8.06 24.01
CA SER A 46 -17.74 6.98 23.67
C SER A 46 -17.15 6.30 22.44
N ALA A 47 -16.23 5.38 22.67
CA ALA A 47 -15.81 4.45 21.64
C ALA A 47 -17.03 3.57 21.40
N ASP A 48 -17.85 3.97 20.45
CA ASP A 48 -18.89 3.13 19.89
C ASP A 48 -18.16 1.96 19.21
N VAL A 49 -17.96 0.86 19.97
CA VAL A 49 -17.31 -0.35 19.47
C VAL A 49 -18.26 -0.93 18.46
N SER A 50 -18.00 -0.69 17.18
CA SER A 50 -18.77 -1.29 16.09
C SER A 50 -18.83 -2.79 16.25
N ASN A 51 -20.01 -3.36 16.21
CA ASN A 51 -20.20 -4.80 16.21
C ASN A 51 -19.46 -5.40 15.01
N LEU A 52 -18.61 -6.41 15.24
CA LEU A 52 -17.79 -7.03 14.21
C LEU A 52 -18.64 -7.54 13.02
N TYR A 53 -19.77 -8.15 13.32
CA TYR A 53 -20.69 -8.64 12.27
C TYR A 53 -21.19 -7.48 11.38
N GLU A 54 -21.55 -6.37 11.98
CA GLU A 54 -22.01 -5.20 11.23
C GLU A 54 -20.86 -4.59 10.39
N ALA A 55 -19.66 -4.52 10.94
CA ALA A 55 -18.47 -4.06 10.20
C ALA A 55 -18.19 -4.98 8.99
N GLN A 56 -18.26 -6.29 9.15
CA GLN A 56 -18.11 -7.24 8.05
C GLN A 56 -19.18 -7.05 6.96
N ARG A 57 -20.44 -6.84 7.35
CA ARG A 57 -21.53 -6.53 6.41
C ARG A 57 -21.28 -5.24 5.63
N GLN A 58 -20.82 -4.20 6.31
CA GLN A 58 -20.50 -2.92 5.67
C GLN A 58 -19.39 -3.05 4.63
N VAL A 59 -18.35 -3.85 4.91
CA VAL A 59 -17.28 -4.14 3.95
C VAL A 59 -17.84 -4.93 2.76
N ASP A 60 -18.63 -5.97 3.01
CA ASP A 60 -19.29 -6.73 1.93
C ASP A 60 -20.14 -5.84 1.03
N GLU A 61 -20.92 -4.94 1.61
CA GLU A 61 -21.77 -4.02 0.85
C GLU A 61 -20.95 -2.97 0.09
N TYR A 62 -19.91 -2.43 0.69
CA TYR A 62 -19.00 -1.48 0.05
C TYR A 62 -18.40 -2.06 -1.24
N ILE A 63 -18.07 -3.34 -1.21
CA ILE A 63 -17.52 -4.07 -2.35
C ILE A 63 -18.59 -4.42 -3.36
N ARG A 64 -19.70 -5.06 -2.92
CA ARG A 64 -20.77 -5.51 -3.83
C ARG A 64 -21.50 -4.39 -4.55
N SER A 65 -21.63 -3.22 -3.90
CA SER A 65 -22.21 -2.03 -4.53
C SER A 65 -21.31 -1.36 -5.59
N GLY A 66 -20.07 -1.84 -5.74
CA GLY A 66 -19.07 -1.23 -6.63
C GLY A 66 -18.53 0.12 -6.16
N ARG A 67 -18.82 0.52 -4.92
CA ARG A 67 -18.26 1.76 -4.34
C ARG A 67 -16.75 1.71 -4.23
N TYR A 68 -16.22 0.58 -3.82
CA TYR A 68 -14.76 0.37 -3.78
C TYR A 68 -14.11 0.65 -5.14
N ASP A 69 -14.60 0.05 -6.21
CA ASP A 69 -14.04 0.23 -7.55
C ASP A 69 -14.12 1.68 -8.01
N LYS A 70 -15.22 2.37 -7.68
CA LYS A 70 -15.39 3.81 -7.97
C LYS A 70 -14.40 4.67 -7.19
N ASP A 71 -14.16 4.35 -5.92
CA ASP A 71 -13.22 5.12 -5.10
C ASP A 71 -11.76 4.87 -5.52
N VAL A 72 -11.39 3.64 -5.84
CA VAL A 72 -10.10 3.34 -6.47
C VAL A 72 -9.96 4.08 -7.80
N ALA A 73 -10.98 4.06 -8.65
CA ALA A 73 -10.94 4.73 -9.94
C ALA A 73 -10.70 6.25 -9.79
N LYS A 74 -11.30 6.92 -8.80
CA LYS A 74 -11.05 8.34 -8.52
C LYS A 74 -9.58 8.62 -8.23
N VAL A 75 -8.95 7.80 -7.38
CA VAL A 75 -7.52 7.94 -7.06
C VAL A 75 -6.67 7.71 -8.30
N ILE A 76 -7.00 6.70 -9.10
CA ILE A 76 -6.25 6.37 -10.32
C ILE A 76 -6.40 7.47 -11.40
N VAL A 77 -7.55 8.13 -11.50
CA VAL A 77 -7.71 9.28 -12.41
C VAL A 77 -6.72 10.39 -12.07
N ALA A 78 -6.57 10.73 -10.81
CA ALA A 78 -5.60 11.74 -10.37
C ALA A 78 -4.15 11.29 -10.63
N ALA A 79 -3.84 10.02 -10.33
CA ALA A 79 -2.51 9.43 -10.59
C ALA A 79 -2.17 9.43 -12.08
N ARG A 80 -3.16 9.12 -12.95
CA ARG A 80 -3.00 9.12 -14.40
C ARG A 80 -2.70 10.52 -14.94
N ALA A 81 -3.48 11.53 -14.52
CA ALA A 81 -3.26 12.91 -14.95
C ALA A 81 -1.84 13.39 -14.58
N TRP A 82 -1.41 13.08 -13.36
CA TRP A 82 -0.07 13.38 -12.90
C TRP A 82 1.02 12.62 -13.71
N LEU A 83 0.82 11.32 -13.98
CA LEU A 83 1.72 10.51 -14.80
C LEU A 83 1.87 11.09 -16.20
N GLU A 84 0.76 11.43 -16.87
CA GLU A 84 0.74 11.98 -18.22
C GLU A 84 1.49 13.30 -18.32
N GLU A 85 1.37 14.15 -17.31
CA GLU A 85 2.11 15.41 -17.26
C GLU A 85 3.60 15.19 -17.03
N ARG A 86 3.96 14.33 -16.07
CA ARG A 86 5.37 14.06 -15.74
C ARG A 86 6.11 13.31 -16.85
N ALA A 87 5.42 12.45 -17.59
CA ALA A 87 6.03 11.71 -18.69
C ALA A 87 6.55 12.61 -19.81
N LYS A 88 6.02 13.83 -19.96
CA LYS A 88 6.44 14.79 -21.01
C LYS A 88 7.87 15.32 -20.80
N THR A 89 8.31 15.41 -19.55
CA THR A 89 9.57 16.11 -19.19
C THR A 89 10.57 15.23 -18.45
N ALA A 90 10.13 14.08 -17.91
CA ALA A 90 11.01 13.22 -17.12
C ALA A 90 11.98 12.42 -18.03
N VAL A 91 13.24 12.38 -17.63
CA VAL A 91 14.24 11.53 -18.27
C VAL A 91 14.16 10.13 -17.69
N LYS A 92 13.92 9.12 -18.52
CA LYS A 92 13.76 7.71 -18.12
C LYS A 92 12.68 7.54 -17.02
N PRO A 93 11.45 7.96 -17.25
CA PRO A 93 10.40 7.90 -16.25
C PRO A 93 10.06 6.46 -15.86
N ALA A 94 9.72 6.26 -14.60
CA ALA A 94 9.25 4.99 -14.08
C ALA A 94 8.09 5.17 -13.11
N ILE A 95 7.13 4.25 -13.14
CA ILE A 95 6.10 4.11 -12.12
C ILE A 95 6.37 2.86 -11.28
N VAL A 96 6.19 2.96 -9.97
CA VAL A 96 6.30 1.84 -9.04
C VAL A 96 4.92 1.55 -8.48
N LEU A 97 4.48 0.31 -8.60
CA LEU A 97 3.19 -0.17 -8.12
C LEU A 97 3.41 -1.29 -7.09
N ASP A 98 2.62 -1.31 -6.04
CA ASP A 98 2.48 -2.49 -5.19
C ASP A 98 1.54 -3.51 -5.86
N ILE A 99 1.52 -4.74 -5.35
CA ILE A 99 0.73 -5.83 -5.92
C ILE A 99 -0.56 -6.03 -5.14
N ASP A 100 -0.46 -6.32 -3.82
CA ASP A 100 -1.61 -6.77 -3.04
C ASP A 100 -2.55 -5.61 -2.69
N GLU A 101 -3.82 -5.71 -3.08
CA GLU A 101 -4.86 -4.67 -2.98
C GLU A 101 -4.51 -3.34 -3.67
N THR A 102 -3.47 -3.38 -4.52
CA THR A 102 -3.11 -2.24 -5.38
C THR A 102 -3.26 -2.61 -6.85
N SER A 103 -2.66 -3.69 -7.28
CA SER A 103 -2.71 -4.19 -8.66
C SER A 103 -3.52 -5.47 -8.80
N LEU A 104 -3.45 -6.34 -7.81
CA LEU A 104 -4.19 -7.59 -7.73
C LEU A 104 -5.02 -7.63 -6.44
N SER A 105 -6.25 -8.12 -6.53
CA SER A 105 -7.15 -8.27 -5.38
C SER A 105 -7.06 -9.67 -4.77
N ASN A 106 -6.88 -9.74 -3.47
CA ASN A 106 -6.91 -10.97 -2.68
C ASN A 106 -8.22 -11.13 -1.88
N TRP A 107 -9.26 -10.42 -2.25
CA TRP A 107 -10.54 -10.44 -1.52
C TRP A 107 -11.13 -11.82 -1.30
N PRO A 108 -11.02 -12.79 -2.22
CA PRO A 108 -11.51 -14.14 -1.92
C PRO A 108 -10.90 -14.74 -0.66
N ALA A 109 -9.60 -14.54 -0.45
CA ALA A 109 -8.93 -15.01 0.76
C ALA A 109 -9.37 -14.24 2.02
N TYR A 110 -9.46 -12.91 1.94
CA TYR A 110 -9.93 -12.11 3.08
C TYR A 110 -11.38 -12.42 3.44
N ARG A 111 -12.24 -12.56 2.45
CA ARG A 111 -13.65 -12.87 2.65
C ARG A 111 -13.86 -14.23 3.33
N ALA A 112 -13.07 -15.24 2.95
CA ALA A 112 -13.08 -16.56 3.56
C ALA A 112 -12.74 -16.54 5.07
N HIS A 113 -12.17 -15.46 5.56
CA HIS A 113 -11.86 -15.21 6.97
C HIS A 113 -12.64 -14.03 7.57
N GLY A 114 -13.85 -13.77 7.05
CA GLY A 114 -14.66 -12.65 7.55
C GLY A 114 -13.94 -11.30 7.48
N TRP A 115 -13.22 -11.05 6.40
CA TRP A 115 -12.39 -9.86 6.14
C TRP A 115 -11.13 -9.76 7.01
N GLY A 116 -10.82 -10.81 7.79
CA GLY A 116 -9.57 -10.93 8.52
C GLY A 116 -8.38 -11.23 7.59
N ARG A 117 -7.20 -10.75 7.95
CA ARG A 117 -5.96 -11.08 7.24
C ARG A 117 -5.28 -12.28 7.90
N VAL A 118 -5.55 -13.48 7.41
CA VAL A 118 -4.88 -14.72 7.84
C VAL A 118 -3.81 -15.07 6.82
N VAL A 119 -2.55 -15.07 7.25
CA VAL A 119 -1.40 -15.21 6.34
C VAL A 119 -1.11 -16.66 5.96
N ASN A 120 -1.13 -17.56 6.95
CA ASN A 120 -0.75 -18.96 6.83
C ASN A 120 -1.97 -19.87 6.75
N GLY A 121 -1.73 -21.14 6.40
CA GLY A 121 -2.74 -22.18 6.25
C GLY A 121 -2.98 -22.53 4.80
N GLY A 122 -3.74 -23.62 4.58
CA GLY A 122 -4.21 -24.01 3.25
C GLY A 122 -5.23 -23.02 2.69
N CYS A 123 -5.65 -23.23 1.46
CA CYS A 123 -6.71 -22.45 0.84
C CYS A 123 -7.76 -23.37 0.20
N ASP A 124 -8.96 -23.31 0.74
CA ASP A 124 -10.16 -23.88 0.13
C ASP A 124 -11.25 -22.80 0.08
N LEU A 125 -11.47 -22.23 -1.08
CA LEU A 125 -12.44 -21.15 -1.24
C LEU A 125 -13.90 -21.63 -1.22
N GLN A 126 -14.15 -22.92 -1.36
CA GLN A 126 -15.50 -23.49 -1.37
C GLN A 126 -15.96 -23.84 0.05
N GLN A 127 -15.07 -24.40 0.85
CA GLN A 127 -15.37 -24.86 2.19
C GLN A 127 -14.70 -24.03 3.30
N GLY A 128 -13.86 -23.05 2.90
CA GLY A 128 -13.05 -22.20 3.80
C GLY A 128 -11.98 -23.00 4.46
N PRO A 129 -11.09 -22.59 5.38
CA PRO A 129 -10.49 -21.27 5.33
C PRO A 129 -9.50 -21.13 4.17
N CYS A 130 -9.03 -19.91 3.86
CA CYS A 130 -8.07 -19.67 2.79
C CYS A 130 -6.95 -18.72 3.25
N GLY A 131 -5.79 -19.28 3.61
CA GLY A 131 -4.61 -18.49 3.95
C GLY A 131 -4.12 -17.65 2.78
N LEU A 132 -3.75 -16.40 3.05
CA LEU A 132 -3.33 -15.45 2.03
C LEU A 132 -2.15 -15.96 1.18
N ARG A 133 -1.15 -16.58 1.80
CA ARG A 133 0.01 -17.13 1.09
C ARG A 133 -0.37 -18.27 0.13
N ALA A 134 -1.27 -19.15 0.58
CA ALA A 134 -1.78 -20.24 -0.26
C ALA A 134 -2.59 -19.68 -1.43
N PHE A 135 -3.44 -18.67 -1.20
CA PHE A 135 -4.17 -18.01 -2.27
C PHE A 135 -3.24 -17.32 -3.30
N GLN A 136 -2.23 -16.61 -2.83
CA GLN A 136 -1.23 -15.98 -3.70
C GLN A 136 -0.47 -17.03 -4.54
N ALA A 137 -0.20 -18.22 -3.96
CA ALA A 137 0.46 -19.33 -4.67
C ALA A 137 -0.41 -19.93 -5.78
N LEU A 138 -1.74 -19.90 -5.64
CA LEU A 138 -2.65 -20.30 -6.72
C LEU A 138 -2.54 -19.39 -7.94
N GLY A 139 -2.17 -18.13 -7.76
CA GLY A 139 -2.06 -17.16 -8.86
C GLY A 139 -3.40 -16.79 -9.48
N GLN A 140 -4.47 -16.72 -8.67
CA GLN A 140 -5.85 -16.50 -9.14
C GLN A 140 -6.38 -15.09 -8.78
N SER A 141 -5.55 -14.24 -8.20
CA SER A 141 -5.94 -12.87 -7.86
C SER A 141 -6.33 -12.09 -9.13
N LYS A 142 -7.48 -11.44 -9.10
CA LYS A 142 -7.96 -10.63 -10.22
C LYS A 142 -7.28 -9.27 -10.25
N ALA A 143 -7.05 -8.74 -11.44
CA ALA A 143 -6.58 -7.37 -11.57
C ALA A 143 -7.60 -6.38 -11.00
N ILE A 144 -7.09 -5.31 -10.37
CA ILE A 144 -7.87 -4.10 -10.07
C ILE A 144 -7.92 -3.28 -11.36
N PRO A 145 -9.10 -3.15 -12.02
CA PRO A 145 -9.19 -2.68 -13.40
C PRO A 145 -8.59 -1.28 -13.62
N ALA A 146 -8.82 -0.39 -12.66
CA ALA A 146 -8.31 0.98 -12.74
C ALA A 146 -6.77 1.02 -12.72
N THR A 147 -6.14 0.23 -11.84
CA THR A 147 -4.67 0.14 -11.76
C THR A 147 -4.08 -0.52 -13.00
N LEU A 148 -4.74 -1.54 -13.55
CA LEU A 148 -4.32 -2.14 -14.82
C LEU A 148 -4.34 -1.12 -15.98
N ALA A 149 -5.39 -0.29 -16.04
CA ALA A 149 -5.48 0.78 -17.04
C ALA A 149 -4.35 1.81 -16.87
N LEU A 150 -4.01 2.18 -15.64
CA LEU A 150 -2.88 3.07 -15.34
C LEU A 150 -1.54 2.46 -15.79
N ALA A 151 -1.30 1.18 -15.49
CA ALA A 151 -0.08 0.49 -15.88
C ALA A 151 0.07 0.40 -17.41
N ARG A 152 -1.02 0.12 -18.14
CA ARG A 152 -1.05 0.13 -19.61
C ARG A 152 -0.74 1.53 -20.15
N ARG A 153 -1.38 2.55 -19.59
CA ARG A 153 -1.14 3.94 -20.00
C ARG A 153 0.30 4.38 -19.75
N ALA A 154 0.91 3.97 -18.64
CA ALA A 154 2.33 4.21 -18.38
C ALA A 154 3.21 3.65 -19.51
N ARG A 155 2.95 2.42 -19.93
CA ARG A 155 3.71 1.80 -21.03
C ARG A 155 3.52 2.50 -22.38
N GLU A 156 2.29 2.90 -22.71
CA GLU A 156 1.99 3.68 -23.91
C GLU A 156 2.81 4.99 -23.97
N LEU A 157 3.06 5.59 -22.80
CA LEU A 157 3.87 6.81 -22.65
C LEU A 157 5.39 6.54 -22.58
N GLY A 158 5.84 5.29 -22.74
CA GLY A 158 7.25 4.93 -22.59
C GLY A 158 7.76 4.95 -21.15
N VAL A 159 6.86 4.98 -20.15
CA VAL A 159 7.20 4.94 -18.73
C VAL A 159 7.44 3.49 -18.30
N ALA A 160 8.59 3.22 -17.68
CA ALA A 160 8.91 1.91 -17.17
C ALA A 160 7.99 1.55 -15.99
N VAL A 161 7.48 0.31 -15.94
CA VAL A 161 6.60 -0.17 -14.88
C VAL A 161 7.37 -1.13 -13.99
N PHE A 162 7.45 -0.86 -12.71
CA PHE A 162 8.05 -1.73 -11.71
C PHE A 162 7.02 -2.14 -10.68
N PHE A 163 7.10 -3.41 -10.25
CA PHE A 163 6.36 -3.89 -9.09
C PHE A 163 7.30 -4.07 -7.90
N ILE A 164 6.90 -3.58 -6.73
CA ILE A 164 7.56 -3.84 -5.45
C ILE A 164 6.50 -4.37 -4.49
N SER A 165 6.71 -5.56 -3.94
CA SER A 165 5.73 -6.20 -3.07
C SER A 165 6.38 -6.89 -1.89
N ALA A 166 5.62 -6.97 -0.77
CA ALA A 166 5.96 -7.75 0.41
C ALA A 166 5.76 -9.26 0.25
N ARG A 167 5.39 -9.73 -0.95
CA ARG A 167 5.33 -11.18 -1.23
C ARG A 167 6.73 -11.79 -1.08
N PRO A 168 6.86 -12.99 -0.49
CA PRO A 168 8.16 -13.64 -0.35
C PRO A 168 8.68 -14.15 -1.71
N PRO A 169 10.00 -14.32 -1.84
CA PRO A 169 10.64 -14.72 -3.11
C PRO A 169 10.16 -16.06 -3.66
N ASN A 170 9.75 -17.01 -2.81
CA ASN A 170 9.22 -18.30 -3.25
C ASN A 170 7.87 -18.20 -3.98
N LEU A 171 7.16 -17.08 -3.88
CA LEU A 171 5.95 -16.82 -4.65
C LEU A 171 6.21 -16.13 -6.00
N ARG A 172 7.46 -15.89 -6.39
CA ARG A 172 7.81 -15.18 -7.62
C ARG A 172 7.12 -15.77 -8.84
N GLN A 173 7.27 -17.07 -9.07
CA GLN A 173 6.71 -17.74 -10.26
C GLN A 173 5.18 -17.61 -10.33
N ALA A 174 4.48 -17.82 -9.22
CA ALA A 174 3.03 -17.67 -9.14
C ALA A 174 2.61 -16.21 -9.37
N THR A 175 3.35 -15.26 -8.79
CA THR A 175 3.08 -13.82 -8.95
C THR A 175 3.25 -13.37 -10.40
N GLU A 176 4.35 -13.75 -11.05
CA GLU A 176 4.61 -13.41 -12.46
C GLU A 176 3.57 -14.02 -13.41
N ARG A 177 3.21 -15.29 -13.17
CA ARG A 177 2.14 -15.93 -13.94
C ARG A 177 0.83 -15.16 -13.78
N ASN A 178 0.43 -14.88 -12.54
CA ASN A 178 -0.82 -14.16 -12.26
C ASN A 178 -0.85 -12.76 -12.89
N LEU A 179 0.22 -11.98 -12.76
CA LEU A 179 0.32 -10.66 -13.38
C LEU A 179 0.17 -10.74 -14.90
N ARG A 180 0.84 -11.70 -15.56
CA ARG A 180 0.71 -11.89 -17.03
C ARG A 180 -0.71 -12.28 -17.44
N GLU A 181 -1.32 -13.23 -16.76
CA GLU A 181 -2.69 -13.68 -17.03
C GLU A 181 -3.72 -12.56 -16.84
N GLN A 182 -3.45 -11.63 -15.92
CA GLN A 182 -4.29 -10.45 -15.73
C GLN A 182 -3.95 -9.29 -16.70
N GLY A 183 -2.98 -9.48 -17.61
CA GLY A 183 -2.66 -8.53 -18.66
C GLY A 183 -1.70 -7.41 -18.26
N TYR A 184 -0.99 -7.56 -17.15
CA TYR A 184 0.11 -6.67 -16.79
C TYR A 184 1.37 -7.00 -17.59
N GLN A 185 2.08 -5.93 -17.95
CA GLN A 185 3.43 -5.98 -18.49
C GLN A 185 4.30 -5.05 -17.65
N TRP A 186 5.51 -5.47 -17.31
CA TRP A 186 6.39 -4.73 -16.41
C TRP A 186 7.85 -4.79 -16.84
N THR A 187 8.64 -3.84 -16.34
CA THR A 187 10.09 -3.75 -16.55
C THR A 187 10.84 -4.54 -15.48
N GLY A 188 10.37 -4.51 -14.25
CA GLY A 188 10.99 -5.23 -13.14
C GLY A 188 10.02 -5.58 -12.02
N LEU A 189 10.30 -6.70 -11.33
CA LEU A 189 9.55 -7.19 -10.17
C LEU A 189 10.51 -7.41 -9.00
N ILE A 190 10.25 -6.74 -7.88
CA ILE A 190 11.02 -6.86 -6.64
C ILE A 190 10.11 -7.43 -5.58
N LEU A 191 10.48 -8.59 -5.04
CA LEU A 191 9.82 -9.23 -3.90
C LEU A 191 10.71 -9.10 -2.67
N LEU A 192 10.14 -8.71 -1.55
CA LEU A 192 10.89 -8.50 -0.32
C LEU A 192 11.01 -9.81 0.47
N PRO A 193 12.22 -10.17 0.96
CA PRO A 193 12.39 -11.32 1.85
C PRO A 193 11.67 -11.09 3.18
N GLU A 194 11.04 -12.12 3.72
CA GLU A 194 10.27 -12.09 4.98
C GLU A 194 11.00 -11.46 6.17
N ALA A 195 12.32 -11.66 6.26
CA ALA A 195 13.14 -11.16 7.34
C ALA A 195 13.20 -9.62 7.46
N ARG A 196 12.82 -8.87 6.43
CA ARG A 196 12.82 -7.40 6.45
C ARG A 196 11.50 -6.80 6.95
N ILE A 197 10.40 -7.54 6.89
CA ILE A 197 9.08 -7.05 7.28
C ILE A 197 8.93 -7.01 8.82
N LEU A 198 9.71 -7.81 9.56
CA LEU A 198 9.58 -7.97 11.01
C LEU A 198 10.53 -7.09 11.84
N ARG A 199 11.38 -6.29 11.22
CA ARG A 199 12.27 -5.37 11.94
C ARG A 199 11.79 -3.91 11.87
N ALA A 200 10.61 -3.63 12.42
CA ALA A 200 10.40 -2.33 13.03
C ALA A 200 11.33 -2.24 14.25
N PRO A 201 12.12 -1.16 14.44
CA PRO A 201 12.95 -1.02 15.62
C PRO A 201 12.03 -1.05 16.84
N ARG A 202 12.19 -2.06 17.71
CA ARG A 202 11.63 -2.03 19.06
C ARG A 202 12.33 -0.87 19.75
N THR A 203 11.68 0.27 19.84
CA THR A 203 12.08 1.28 20.81
C THR A 203 11.78 0.70 22.19
N SER A 204 12.78 0.06 22.79
CA SER A 204 12.78 -0.28 24.20
C SER A 204 12.82 1.05 24.97
N ARG A 205 11.65 1.57 25.34
CA ARG A 205 11.59 2.53 26.44
C ARG A 205 11.97 1.77 27.69
N HIS A 206 13.20 1.90 28.13
CA HIS A 206 13.57 1.62 29.50
C HIS A 206 12.77 2.59 30.39
N LEU A 207 11.72 2.07 31.02
CA LEU A 207 11.14 2.70 32.20
C LEU A 207 12.11 2.42 33.34
N ASN A 208 13.11 3.30 33.52
CA ASN A 208 13.86 3.33 34.76
C ASN A 208 12.91 3.80 35.85
N GLY A 209 12.51 2.86 36.71
CA GLY A 209 11.84 3.18 37.95
C GLY A 209 12.79 3.98 38.85
N ALA A 210 12.38 5.18 39.21
CA ALA A 210 12.91 5.90 40.33
C ALA A 210 12.16 5.46 41.59
N ARG A 211 12.88 5.00 42.57
CA ARG A 211 12.45 4.76 43.97
C ARG A 211 12.21 6.11 44.67
#